data_e97d7ea85abce52633a68d79dfd531ec
#
_entry.id   e97d7ea85abce52633a68d79dfd531ec
#
_cell.length_a   1.000
_cell.length_b   1.000
_cell.length_c   1.000
_cell.angle_alpha   90.00
_cell.angle_beta   90.00
_cell.angle_gamma   90.00
#
_symmetry.space_group_name_H-M   'P 1'
#
loop_
_entity.id
_entity.type
_entity.pdbx_description
1 polymer ?
#
loop_
_entity_poly.entity_id
_entity_poly.type
_entity_poly.pdbx_seq_one_letter_code
_entity_poly.pdbx_strand_id
1 'polypeptide(L)'
;PPHDRGIVNRWPWPTLRDFLVEKLTRITPSRIDEMITEKKFVTQDGVPITAMTTFEPQCFIFFHRELPDEKPVPFPIGILYQDERILVVDKPHFLSSIPRGQHVLESVVVKLRTQLQMPELTVAHRLDRVTSGVLMLTCARQWRCPYQTLFERRQVRKTYRLVSPSQDLGELADGTLGRSGE
;
A
#
# COMPACT_ATOMS: atom_id res chain seq x y z
N PRO A 1 -38.59 -37.65 8.76
CA PRO A 1 -37.28 -37.51 8.15
C PRO A 1 -37.00 -36.03 7.94
N PRO A 2 -35.86 -35.49 8.43
CA PRO A 2 -35.50 -34.12 8.20
C PRO A 2 -35.16 -33.94 6.72
N HIS A 3 -35.79 -33.00 6.08
CA HIS A 3 -35.45 -32.58 4.74
C HIS A 3 -34.05 -31.97 4.75
N ASP A 4 -33.10 -32.68 4.21
CA ASP A 4 -31.79 -32.17 3.79
C ASP A 4 -32.04 -31.08 2.74
N ARG A 5 -32.16 -29.85 3.18
CA ARG A 5 -32.09 -28.68 2.30
C ARG A 5 -30.64 -28.52 1.92
N GLY A 6 -30.23 -29.23 0.87
CA GLY A 6 -28.93 -29.03 0.25
C GLY A 6 -28.66 -27.53 0.14
N ILE A 7 -27.63 -27.07 0.82
CA ILE A 7 -27.13 -25.71 0.68
C ILE A 7 -26.68 -25.60 -0.78
N VAL A 8 -27.56 -25.06 -1.63
CA VAL A 8 -27.18 -24.71 -3.00
C VAL A 8 -26.10 -23.65 -2.86
N ASN A 9 -24.88 -24.04 -3.13
CA ASN A 9 -23.74 -23.12 -3.12
C ASN A 9 -24.06 -21.99 -4.13
N ARG A 10 -24.42 -20.83 -3.62
CA ARG A 10 -24.89 -19.68 -4.39
C ARG A 10 -23.76 -18.99 -5.16
N TRP A 11 -22.54 -19.46 -4.95
CA TRP A 11 -21.33 -18.87 -5.51
C TRP A 11 -20.79 -19.78 -6.61
N PRO A 12 -20.19 -19.22 -7.67
CA PRO A 12 -19.69 -19.99 -8.80
C PRO A 12 -18.45 -20.84 -8.45
N TRP A 13 -17.86 -20.67 -7.28
CA TRP A 13 -16.62 -21.33 -6.87
C TRP A 13 -16.90 -22.41 -5.81
N PRO A 14 -16.67 -23.69 -6.14
CA PRO A 14 -16.75 -24.76 -5.15
C PRO A 14 -15.67 -24.66 -4.08
N THR A 15 -14.45 -24.23 -4.49
CA THR A 15 -13.29 -24.17 -3.61
C THR A 15 -12.66 -22.77 -3.59
N LEU A 16 -11.87 -22.49 -2.54
CA LEU A 16 -11.05 -21.28 -2.49
C LEU A 16 -10.01 -21.26 -3.61
N ARG A 17 -9.51 -22.42 -4.03
CA ARG A 17 -8.62 -22.53 -5.19
C ARG A 17 -9.26 -21.99 -6.47
N ASP A 18 -10.49 -22.39 -6.77
CA ASP A 18 -11.21 -21.95 -7.97
C ASP A 18 -11.42 -20.44 -7.96
N PHE A 19 -11.77 -19.89 -6.80
CA PHE A 19 -11.87 -18.45 -6.58
C PHE A 19 -10.54 -17.74 -6.82
N LEU A 20 -9.44 -18.24 -6.26
CA LEU A 20 -8.11 -17.64 -6.41
C LEU A 20 -7.65 -17.64 -7.86
N VAL A 21 -7.87 -18.74 -8.59
CA VAL A 21 -7.55 -18.85 -10.02
C VAL A 21 -8.29 -17.81 -10.86
N GLU A 22 -9.56 -17.58 -10.57
CA GLU A 22 -10.34 -16.57 -11.30
C GLU A 22 -9.94 -15.13 -10.92
N LYS A 23 -9.68 -14.86 -9.63
CA LYS A 23 -9.44 -13.48 -9.15
C LYS A 23 -7.99 -13.04 -9.26
N LEU A 24 -7.04 -13.93 -9.17
CA LEU A 24 -5.61 -13.62 -9.28
C LEU A 24 -5.09 -13.78 -10.71
N THR A 25 -5.67 -13.07 -11.65
CA THR A 25 -5.39 -13.19 -13.10
C THR A 25 -3.92 -12.96 -13.49
N ARG A 26 -3.09 -12.42 -12.61
CA ARG A 26 -1.65 -12.22 -12.83
C ARG A 26 -0.80 -13.41 -12.38
N ILE A 27 -1.39 -14.42 -11.77
CA ILE A 27 -0.73 -15.62 -11.29
C ILE A 27 -1.33 -16.81 -12.07
N THR A 28 -0.47 -17.65 -12.63
CA THR A 28 -0.96 -18.81 -13.36
C THR A 28 -1.62 -19.82 -12.42
N PRO A 29 -2.61 -20.61 -12.89
CA PRO A 29 -3.23 -21.65 -12.08
C PRO A 29 -2.21 -22.62 -11.45
N SER A 30 -1.20 -23.05 -12.22
CA SER A 30 -0.14 -23.91 -11.72
C SER A 30 0.64 -23.29 -10.58
N ARG A 31 0.93 -21.97 -10.67
CA ARG A 31 1.62 -21.26 -9.60
C ARG A 31 0.75 -21.12 -8.35
N ILE A 32 -0.57 -20.95 -8.50
CA ILE A 32 -1.51 -20.97 -7.36
C ILE A 32 -1.48 -22.34 -6.68
N ASP A 33 -1.46 -23.45 -7.45
CA ASP A 33 -1.39 -24.80 -6.89
C ASP A 33 -0.09 -25.04 -6.12
N GLU A 34 1.04 -24.59 -6.67
CA GLU A 34 2.33 -24.62 -5.97
C GLU A 34 2.26 -23.82 -4.65
N MET A 35 1.75 -22.58 -4.68
CA MET A 35 1.63 -21.74 -3.51
C MET A 35 0.71 -22.33 -2.43
N ILE A 36 -0.34 -23.05 -2.83
CA ILE A 36 -1.20 -23.80 -1.90
C ILE A 36 -0.41 -24.93 -1.25
N THR A 37 0.34 -25.69 -2.05
CA THR A 37 1.19 -26.78 -1.57
C THR A 37 2.29 -26.28 -0.63
N GLU A 38 2.87 -25.12 -0.93
CA GLU A 38 3.86 -24.42 -0.10
C GLU A 38 3.24 -23.74 1.14
N LYS A 39 1.92 -23.87 1.35
CA LYS A 39 1.18 -23.24 2.46
C LYS A 39 1.31 -21.71 2.50
N LYS A 40 1.49 -21.08 1.35
CA LYS A 40 1.62 -19.61 1.23
C LYS A 40 0.29 -18.88 1.34
N PHE A 41 -0.84 -19.55 1.19
CA PHE A 41 -2.17 -18.99 1.43
C PHE A 41 -2.69 -19.46 2.79
N VAL A 42 -3.13 -18.52 3.62
CA VAL A 42 -3.66 -18.79 4.94
C VAL A 42 -4.97 -18.02 5.18
N THR A 43 -5.83 -18.56 6.03
CA THR A 43 -7.03 -17.89 6.52
C THR A 43 -6.67 -16.77 7.50
N GLN A 44 -7.66 -16.02 7.97
CA GLN A 44 -7.49 -14.99 9.00
C GLN A 44 -6.89 -15.57 10.31
N ASP A 45 -7.16 -16.81 10.61
CA ASP A 45 -6.66 -17.51 11.81
C ASP A 45 -5.29 -18.17 11.58
N GLY A 46 -4.66 -17.87 10.42
CA GLY A 46 -3.33 -18.41 10.07
C GLY A 46 -3.34 -19.87 9.61
N VAL A 47 -4.52 -20.47 9.39
CA VAL A 47 -4.63 -21.85 8.93
C VAL A 47 -4.36 -21.92 7.42
N PRO A 48 -3.40 -22.76 6.97
CA PRO A 48 -3.14 -22.94 5.54
C PRO A 48 -4.38 -23.48 4.81
N ILE A 49 -4.69 -22.88 3.66
CA ILE A 49 -5.72 -23.42 2.77
C ILE A 49 -5.17 -24.58 1.96
N THR A 50 -6.06 -25.47 1.56
CA THR A 50 -5.78 -26.62 0.68
C THR A 50 -6.57 -26.48 -0.62
N ALA A 51 -6.26 -27.31 -1.62
CA ALA A 51 -7.02 -27.35 -2.87
C ALA A 51 -8.51 -27.70 -2.66
N MET A 52 -8.82 -28.40 -1.56
CA MET A 52 -10.18 -28.83 -1.22
C MET A 52 -10.90 -27.90 -0.25
N THR A 53 -10.25 -26.80 0.21
CA THR A 53 -10.89 -25.85 1.13
C THR A 53 -12.09 -25.21 0.43
N THR A 54 -13.28 -25.40 1.02
CA THR A 54 -14.55 -24.86 0.48
C THR A 54 -14.51 -23.33 0.42
N PHE A 55 -15.07 -22.76 -0.64
CA PHE A 55 -15.24 -21.32 -0.72
C PHE A 55 -16.31 -20.85 0.27
N GLU A 56 -15.96 -19.88 1.09
CA GLU A 56 -16.89 -19.15 1.97
C GLU A 56 -16.84 -17.65 1.64
N PRO A 57 -17.99 -16.99 1.46
CA PRO A 57 -18.02 -15.56 1.20
C PRO A 57 -17.55 -14.76 2.42
N GLN A 58 -16.97 -13.58 2.18
CA GLN A 58 -16.49 -12.66 3.22
C GLN A 58 -15.35 -13.19 4.09
N CYS A 59 -14.67 -14.28 3.69
CA CYS A 59 -13.45 -14.72 4.36
C CYS A 59 -12.25 -13.88 3.88
N PHE A 60 -11.34 -13.60 4.81
CA PHE A 60 -10.06 -12.99 4.46
C PHE A 60 -9.04 -14.10 4.20
N ILE A 61 -8.35 -13.99 3.05
CA ILE A 61 -7.24 -14.87 2.69
C ILE A 61 -5.99 -14.01 2.61
N PHE A 62 -4.98 -14.42 3.34
CA PHE A 62 -3.66 -13.80 3.30
C PHE A 62 -2.69 -14.68 2.54
N PHE A 63 -1.79 -14.06 1.80
CA PHE A 63 -0.73 -14.82 1.14
C PHE A 63 0.59 -14.04 1.13
N HIS A 64 1.68 -14.80 1.24
CA HIS A 64 3.01 -14.25 1.07
C HIS A 64 3.32 -14.11 -0.41
N ARG A 65 3.40 -12.88 -0.85
CA ARG A 65 3.87 -12.57 -2.20
C ARG A 65 5.39 -12.57 -2.20
N GLU A 66 5.99 -13.31 -3.12
CA GLU A 66 7.40 -13.13 -3.44
C GLU A 66 7.58 -11.73 -4.03
N LEU A 67 8.40 -10.94 -3.37
CA LEU A 67 8.73 -9.61 -3.85
C LEU A 67 9.92 -9.74 -4.79
N PRO A 68 9.91 -9.07 -5.95
CA PRO A 68 11.10 -8.99 -6.78
C PRO A 68 12.22 -8.26 -6.00
N ASP A 69 13.46 -8.57 -6.35
CA ASP A 69 14.59 -7.83 -5.81
C ASP A 69 14.47 -6.35 -6.17
N GLU A 70 14.36 -5.52 -5.14
CA GLU A 70 14.27 -4.07 -5.31
C GLU A 70 15.67 -3.49 -5.24
N LYS A 71 16.01 -2.64 -6.21
CA LYS A 71 17.27 -1.88 -6.14
C LYS A 71 17.21 -0.92 -4.96
N PRO A 72 18.15 -1.01 -4.01
CA PRO A 72 18.19 -0.11 -2.88
C PRO A 72 18.30 1.35 -3.33
N VAL A 73 17.51 2.21 -2.72
CA VAL A 73 17.64 3.66 -2.88
C VAL A 73 18.76 4.12 -1.93
N PRO A 74 19.91 4.62 -2.46
CA PRO A 74 21.12 4.84 -1.67
C PRO A 74 21.09 6.13 -0.83
N PHE A 75 19.92 6.73 -0.67
CA PHE A 75 19.76 7.99 0.05
C PHE A 75 19.09 7.77 1.39
N PRO A 76 19.61 8.35 2.48
CA PRO A 76 18.98 8.26 3.79
C PRO A 76 17.69 9.08 3.85
N ILE A 77 16.79 8.69 4.74
CA ILE A 77 15.61 9.46 5.08
C ILE A 77 15.98 10.36 6.26
N GLY A 78 16.01 11.67 6.03
CA GLY A 78 16.27 12.65 7.08
C GLY A 78 15.05 12.85 7.97
N ILE A 79 15.21 12.75 9.30
CA ILE A 79 14.13 13.12 10.25
C ILE A 79 14.20 14.63 10.48
N LEU A 80 13.13 15.34 10.16
CA LEU A 80 13.02 16.79 10.33
C LEU A 80 12.36 17.18 11.65
N TYR A 81 11.37 16.38 12.08
CA TYR A 81 10.64 16.59 13.32
C TYR A 81 9.99 15.29 13.79
N GLN A 82 9.89 15.09 15.09
CA GLN A 82 9.18 13.96 15.69
C GLN A 82 8.58 14.37 17.03
N ASP A 83 7.32 13.99 17.25
CA ASP A 83 6.67 14.00 18.55
C ASP A 83 5.85 12.70 18.74
N GLU A 84 4.96 12.67 19.74
CA GLU A 84 4.09 11.52 20.03
C GLU A 84 3.03 11.25 18.93
N ARG A 85 2.73 12.24 18.10
CA ARG A 85 1.64 12.24 17.12
C ARG A 85 2.14 12.06 15.71
N ILE A 86 3.18 12.79 15.35
CA ILE A 86 3.68 12.88 13.97
C ILE A 86 5.19 12.67 13.88
N LEU A 87 5.58 12.14 12.76
CA LEU A 87 6.96 12.09 12.28
C LEU A 87 7.02 12.83 10.94
N VAL A 88 7.90 13.82 10.84
CA VAL A 88 8.12 14.58 9.60
C VAL A 88 9.51 14.26 9.09
N VAL A 89 9.59 13.87 7.83
CA VAL A 89 10.85 13.44 7.22
C VAL A 89 11.12 14.14 5.90
N ASP A 90 12.38 14.24 5.54
CA ASP A 90 12.83 14.58 4.19
C ASP A 90 12.88 13.29 3.36
N LYS A 91 11.87 13.11 2.50
CA LYS A 91 11.81 11.94 1.61
C LYS A 91 12.79 12.12 0.46
N PRO A 92 13.75 11.24 0.26
CA PRO A 92 14.60 11.31 -0.93
C PRO A 92 13.80 10.97 -2.20
N HIS A 93 14.29 11.45 -3.34
CA HIS A 93 13.76 11.03 -4.65
C HIS A 93 14.00 9.53 -4.88
N PHE A 94 13.23 8.93 -5.77
CA PHE A 94 13.20 7.51 -6.11
C PHE A 94 12.70 6.57 -5.02
N LEU A 95 12.47 7.03 -3.80
CA LEU A 95 11.85 6.26 -2.73
C LEU A 95 10.33 6.44 -2.74
N SER A 96 9.57 5.35 -2.72
CA SER A 96 8.10 5.41 -2.65
C SER A 96 7.64 5.88 -1.27
N SER A 97 6.55 6.67 -1.19
CA SER A 97 5.98 7.06 0.11
C SER A 97 5.38 5.86 0.85
N ILE A 98 4.72 4.97 0.12
CA ILE A 98 4.05 3.75 0.63
C ILE A 98 4.39 2.55 -0.25
N PRO A 99 4.24 1.32 0.26
CA PRO A 99 4.35 0.11 -0.55
C PRO A 99 3.35 0.12 -1.71
N ARG A 100 3.84 0.01 -2.95
CA ARG A 100 2.98 -0.07 -4.13
C ARG A 100 3.67 -0.78 -5.30
N GLY A 101 2.95 -1.73 -5.93
CA GLY A 101 3.43 -2.42 -7.13
C GLY A 101 4.70 -3.21 -6.86
N GLN A 102 5.80 -2.84 -7.51
CA GLN A 102 7.12 -3.45 -7.36
C GLN A 102 7.99 -2.78 -6.29
N HIS A 103 7.54 -1.67 -5.70
CA HIS A 103 8.26 -0.93 -4.67
C HIS A 103 7.56 -1.13 -3.32
N VAL A 104 7.93 -2.18 -2.62
CA VAL A 104 7.37 -2.54 -1.31
C VAL A 104 8.37 -2.24 -0.21
N LEU A 105 9.56 -2.85 -0.28
CA LEU A 105 10.62 -2.67 0.70
C LEU A 105 11.25 -1.28 0.59
N GLU A 106 11.48 -0.82 -0.64
CA GLU A 106 11.98 0.51 -0.94
C GLU A 106 10.86 1.56 -0.88
N SER A 107 10.26 1.66 0.32
CA SER A 107 9.28 2.69 0.65
C SER A 107 9.55 3.30 2.02
N VAL A 108 9.22 4.59 2.17
CA VAL A 108 9.44 5.35 3.42
C VAL A 108 8.80 4.65 4.60
N VAL A 109 7.53 4.24 4.44
CA VAL A 109 6.78 3.60 5.54
C VAL A 109 7.45 2.31 5.99
N VAL A 110 7.87 1.44 5.06
CA VAL A 110 8.47 0.14 5.43
C VAL A 110 9.83 0.35 6.07
N LYS A 111 10.68 1.19 5.47
CA LYS A 111 12.00 1.49 6.05
C LYS A 111 11.90 2.07 7.45
N LEU A 112 11.06 3.09 7.65
CA LEU A 112 10.94 3.74 8.95
C LEU A 112 10.26 2.86 10.00
N ARG A 113 9.28 2.05 9.63
CA ARG A 113 8.68 1.07 10.56
C ARG A 113 9.73 0.11 11.11
N THR A 114 10.62 -0.36 10.24
CA THR A 114 11.69 -1.27 10.62
C THR A 114 12.79 -0.56 11.42
N GLN A 115 13.26 0.59 10.95
CA GLN A 115 14.38 1.32 11.58
C GLN A 115 14.01 1.88 12.96
N LEU A 116 12.79 2.41 13.10
CA LEU A 116 12.33 3.06 14.34
C LEU A 116 11.53 2.11 15.24
N GLN A 117 11.28 0.86 14.82
CA GLN A 117 10.43 -0.10 15.53
C GLN A 117 9.01 0.44 15.79
N MET A 118 8.47 1.20 14.84
CA MET A 118 7.16 1.85 14.93
C MET A 118 6.19 1.25 13.90
N PRO A 119 5.57 0.08 14.17
CA PRO A 119 4.76 -0.64 13.19
C PRO A 119 3.49 0.10 12.76
N GLU A 120 3.00 1.03 13.57
CA GLU A 120 1.80 1.82 13.26
C GLU A 120 2.03 3.04 12.39
N LEU A 121 3.29 3.42 12.10
CA LEU A 121 3.60 4.55 11.22
C LEU A 121 2.80 4.49 9.92
N THR A 122 2.14 5.59 9.57
CA THR A 122 1.35 5.71 8.35
C THR A 122 1.48 7.12 7.79
N VAL A 123 1.57 7.27 6.48
CA VAL A 123 1.65 8.60 5.86
C VAL A 123 0.34 9.38 6.03
N ALA A 124 0.43 10.67 6.35
CA ALA A 124 -0.70 11.59 6.35
C ALA A 124 -1.05 12.05 4.92
N HIS A 125 -0.05 12.12 4.04
CA HIS A 125 -0.18 12.41 2.61
C HIS A 125 0.89 11.66 1.82
N ARG A 126 0.90 11.77 0.50
CA ARG A 126 1.90 11.13 -0.34
C ARG A 126 2.66 12.16 -1.17
N LEU A 127 3.90 11.83 -1.46
CA LEU A 127 4.70 12.39 -2.54
C LEU A 127 4.97 11.28 -3.54
N ASP A 128 5.06 11.63 -4.81
CA ASP A 128 5.42 10.67 -5.85
C ASP A 128 6.84 10.14 -5.65
N ARG A 129 7.13 9.01 -6.24
CA ARG A 129 8.44 8.35 -6.10
C ARG A 129 9.60 9.27 -6.51
N VAL A 130 9.42 10.03 -7.58
CA VAL A 130 10.44 10.97 -8.10
C VAL A 130 10.48 12.31 -7.34
N THR A 131 9.45 12.62 -6.56
CA THR A 131 9.40 13.87 -5.78
C THR A 131 10.10 13.67 -4.45
N SER A 132 11.04 14.55 -4.12
CA SER A 132 11.68 14.63 -2.80
C SER A 132 11.05 15.71 -1.94
N GLY A 133 11.33 15.68 -0.63
CA GLY A 133 10.97 16.74 0.31
C GLY A 133 10.08 16.28 1.46
N VAL A 134 9.41 17.23 2.07
CA VAL A 134 8.70 17.06 3.35
C VAL A 134 7.53 16.08 3.23
N LEU A 135 7.64 14.96 3.95
CA LEU A 135 6.60 13.95 4.07
C LEU A 135 6.22 13.80 5.54
N MET A 136 4.92 13.92 5.84
CA MET A 136 4.39 13.76 7.18
C MET A 136 3.80 12.38 7.35
N LEU A 137 4.15 11.71 8.46
CA LEU A 137 3.59 10.44 8.91
C LEU A 137 2.93 10.64 10.27
N THR A 138 1.99 9.78 10.61
CA THR A 138 1.37 9.68 11.93
C THR A 138 1.96 8.49 12.68
N CYS A 139 2.25 8.67 13.97
CA CYS A 139 2.93 7.68 14.80
C CYS A 139 2.00 6.57 15.30
N ALA A 140 0.70 6.86 15.48
CA ALA A 140 -0.29 5.89 15.96
C ALA A 140 -1.62 6.00 15.22
N ARG A 141 -2.42 4.93 15.29
CA ARG A 141 -3.68 4.79 14.57
C ARG A 141 -4.67 5.92 14.84
N GLN A 142 -4.75 6.38 16.09
CA GLN A 142 -5.65 7.44 16.52
C GLN A 142 -5.39 8.79 15.83
N TRP A 143 -4.18 9.03 15.37
CA TRP A 143 -3.78 10.27 14.70
C TRP A 143 -3.98 10.25 13.18
N ARG A 144 -4.27 9.08 12.58
CA ARG A 144 -4.42 8.95 11.11
C ARG A 144 -5.52 9.84 10.58
N CYS A 145 -6.74 9.67 11.07
CA CYS A 145 -7.91 10.40 10.57
C CYS A 145 -7.75 11.92 10.76
N PRO A 146 -7.40 12.45 11.94
CA PRO A 146 -7.21 13.88 12.12
C PRO A 146 -6.25 14.51 11.12
N TYR A 147 -5.05 13.91 10.93
CA TYR A 147 -4.04 14.50 10.05
C TYR A 147 -4.32 14.25 8.57
N GLN A 148 -4.83 13.09 8.17
CA GLN A 148 -5.21 12.83 6.77
C GLN A 148 -6.32 13.76 6.29
N THR A 149 -7.31 14.02 7.14
CA THR A 149 -8.41 14.95 6.86
C THR A 149 -7.93 16.38 6.56
N LEU A 150 -6.85 16.84 7.20
CA LEU A 150 -6.29 18.17 6.89
C LEU A 150 -5.83 18.26 5.43
N PHE A 151 -5.21 17.18 4.91
CA PHE A 151 -4.78 17.12 3.51
C PHE A 151 -5.96 16.96 2.55
N GLU A 152 -6.94 16.14 2.87
CA GLU A 152 -8.15 15.92 2.09
C GLU A 152 -8.96 17.21 1.95
N ARG A 153 -9.11 17.95 3.05
CA ARG A 153 -9.83 19.24 3.10
C ARG A 153 -9.00 20.44 2.63
N ARG A 154 -7.77 20.19 2.12
CA ARG A 154 -6.85 21.25 1.66
C ARG A 154 -6.55 22.32 2.71
N GLN A 155 -6.52 21.96 3.98
CA GLN A 155 -6.18 22.83 5.10
C GLN A 155 -4.67 22.95 5.34
N VAL A 156 -3.87 22.35 4.44
CA VAL A 156 -2.41 22.38 4.49
C VAL A 156 -1.89 23.18 3.31
N ARG A 157 -1.06 24.18 3.60
CA ARG A 157 -0.34 24.93 2.55
C ARG A 157 0.90 24.16 2.13
N LYS A 158 1.05 23.91 0.83
CA LYS A 158 2.19 23.20 0.24
C LYS A 158 2.92 24.11 -0.72
N THR A 159 4.25 24.13 -0.62
CA THR A 159 5.12 24.85 -1.56
C THR A 159 6.03 23.84 -2.24
N TYR A 160 6.13 23.92 -3.55
CA TYR A 160 6.99 23.06 -4.37
C TYR A 160 7.98 23.89 -5.16
N ARG A 161 9.19 23.35 -5.35
CA ARG A 161 10.14 23.81 -6.37
C ARG A 161 10.19 22.75 -7.47
N LEU A 162 10.14 23.18 -8.71
CA LEU A 162 10.28 22.29 -9.85
C LEU A 162 11.34 22.88 -10.79
N VAL A 163 12.00 22.00 -11.54
CA VAL A 163 12.88 22.36 -12.64
C VAL A 163 12.16 21.93 -13.91
N SER A 164 11.95 22.89 -14.81
CA SER A 164 11.36 22.66 -16.12
C SER A 164 12.35 23.12 -17.20
N PRO A 165 12.35 22.51 -18.39
CA PRO A 165 12.98 23.13 -19.53
C PRO A 165 12.46 24.56 -19.69
N SER A 166 13.34 25.49 -20.09
CA SER A 166 12.99 26.89 -20.31
C SER A 166 11.91 26.97 -21.40
N GLN A 167 10.66 27.02 -20.96
CA GLN A 167 9.55 27.52 -21.74
C GLN A 167 9.22 28.90 -21.19
N ASP A 168 8.93 29.83 -22.08
CA ASP A 168 8.37 31.13 -21.70
C ASP A 168 7.00 30.86 -21.07
N LEU A 169 6.98 30.71 -19.77
CA LEU A 169 5.78 30.36 -19.03
C LEU A 169 4.84 31.54 -18.85
N GLY A 170 5.04 32.63 -19.62
CA GLY A 170 4.27 33.85 -19.46
C GLY A 170 4.07 34.18 -17.96
N GLU A 171 3.68 35.32 -17.57
CA GLU A 171 3.41 35.67 -16.18
C GLU A 171 2.48 34.59 -15.55
N LEU A 172 3.08 33.59 -14.92
CA LEU A 172 2.36 32.70 -14.03
C LEU A 172 1.88 33.54 -12.85
N ALA A 173 0.66 34.00 -12.98
CA ALA A 173 -0.03 34.66 -11.89
C ALA A 173 0.09 33.79 -10.64
N ASP A 174 0.51 34.42 -9.58
CA ASP A 174 0.75 33.92 -8.25
C ASP A 174 -0.22 32.78 -7.87
N GLY A 175 0.30 31.57 -7.76
CA GLY A 175 -0.29 30.55 -6.91
C GLY A 175 -1.26 29.56 -7.51
N THR A 176 -1.52 29.52 -8.80
CA THR A 176 -2.44 28.56 -9.39
C THR A 176 -1.80 27.78 -10.53
N LEU A 177 -0.85 26.91 -10.20
CA LEU A 177 -0.55 25.81 -11.11
C LEU A 177 -1.82 24.98 -11.27
N GLY A 178 -2.40 25.08 -12.46
CA GLY A 178 -3.56 24.34 -12.85
C GLY A 178 -3.37 22.86 -12.56
N ARG A 179 -4.44 22.19 -12.19
CA ARG A 179 -4.55 20.76 -12.13
C ARG A 179 -4.02 20.17 -13.44
N SER A 180 -2.87 19.53 -13.43
CA SER A 180 -2.68 18.39 -14.31
C SER A 180 -3.45 17.26 -13.66
N GLY A 181 -4.62 17.03 -14.20
CA GLY A 181 -5.49 15.95 -13.82
C GLY A 181 -4.87 14.61 -14.16
N GLU A 182 -5.45 13.61 -13.51
CA GLU A 182 -5.57 12.20 -13.84
C GLU A 182 -4.33 11.34 -13.69
#